data_3a53dc0ffa189bb96dcba2570b43ce21
#
_entry.id   3a53dc0ffa189bb96dcba2570b43ce21
#
_cell.length_a   1.000
_cell.length_b   1.000
_cell.length_c   1.000
_cell.angle_alpha   90.00
_cell.angle_beta   90.00
_cell.angle_gamma   90.00
#
_symmetry.space_group_name_H-M   'P 1'
#
loop_
_entity.id
_entity.type
_entity.pdbx_description
1 polymer ?
#
loop_
_entity_poly.entity_id
_entity_poly.type
_entity_poly.pdbx_seq_one_letter_code
_entity_poly.pdbx_strand_id
1 'polypeptide(L)'
;IKITNAKNFNLVDGTKVLVEITDYSKVSFEDHKGIIIKSIGHKDDPGVDILSVIYKHNVPNEFPKEVVEQTEEISEEIKLEDKYIDCTNEMVVTIDGDDAKDLDDAVSVVKTKKGYRLKVFIADVSRYVTEDSPLDKEAANRGCSVYLADRVVPMLPRKLSNNICSLNPHVMRYTICCDIDFNSKGYPESYDIYPAVIKSKGRLTYKKVNEVYAENKEVIEEYKDYVPMLNIALELSKKIRKNRENRGAIDFDKPESKVVVDENGEVLDIVLRERGISERLIEDFMLSANEVIGEHFFWMQVPFIYRIHEEPKVEKLRQFFDIAASLGYRTKGKIDEIEPYILANMLRKFKGEVVEPMLSTILLRTMNQARYSTNNIGHFALATKYYTHFTSPIRRYPDLLVHRMIRTYLFNGDVSDETINNFLTRLPELAESSSEYEKRAVDCEREVDRMKKCEYMLKYQEQTFRGIISSVTNFGVFITLERSNIEGLVHIKAMNDDYYTYDQKNMVLIGRRKKKIYRLGDEVIVKVANVDLENQEIDFKILKHKSLISGK
;
A
#
# COMPACT_ATOMS: atom_id res chain seq x y z
N ILE A 1 14.16 -6.75 -32.52
CA ILE A 1 14.58 -8.15 -32.20
C ILE A 1 14.10 -9.05 -33.33
N LYS A 2 15.00 -9.88 -33.89
CA LYS A 2 14.65 -10.86 -34.94
C LYS A 2 14.09 -12.12 -34.27
N ILE A 3 12.81 -12.43 -34.52
CA ILE A 3 12.16 -13.61 -33.97
C ILE A 3 12.42 -14.83 -34.87
N THR A 4 12.94 -15.91 -34.30
CA THR A 4 13.34 -17.10 -35.06
C THR A 4 12.24 -18.16 -35.20
N ASN A 5 11.24 -18.17 -34.29
CA ASN A 5 10.16 -19.17 -34.26
C ASN A 5 8.75 -18.57 -34.53
N ALA A 6 8.67 -17.38 -35.15
CA ALA A 6 7.39 -16.70 -35.39
C ALA A 6 6.36 -17.55 -36.15
N LYS A 7 6.84 -18.43 -37.05
CA LYS A 7 6.00 -19.34 -37.86
C LYS A 7 5.20 -20.37 -37.02
N ASN A 8 5.61 -20.61 -35.78
CA ASN A 8 4.93 -21.54 -34.87
C ASN A 8 3.70 -20.93 -34.20
N PHE A 9 3.46 -19.62 -34.41
CA PHE A 9 2.38 -18.88 -33.80
C PHE A 9 1.53 -18.18 -34.88
N ASN A 10 0.21 -18.15 -34.67
CA ASN A 10 -0.70 -17.42 -35.56
C ASN A 10 -0.67 -15.93 -35.18
N LEU A 11 0.34 -15.20 -35.63
CA LEU A 11 0.55 -13.80 -35.34
C LEU A 11 -0.11 -12.91 -36.39
N VAL A 12 -0.75 -11.86 -35.93
CA VAL A 12 -1.21 -10.72 -36.74
C VAL A 12 -0.54 -9.44 -36.23
N ASP A 13 -0.53 -8.39 -37.03
CA ASP A 13 -0.03 -7.09 -36.56
C ASP A 13 -0.79 -6.63 -35.34
N GLY A 14 -0.07 -6.16 -34.32
CA GLY A 14 -0.65 -5.82 -33.01
C GLY A 14 -0.72 -6.96 -32.00
N THR A 15 -0.32 -8.21 -32.34
CA THR A 15 -0.22 -9.29 -31.35
C THR A 15 0.90 -9.00 -30.34
N LYS A 16 0.57 -8.95 -29.06
CA LYS A 16 1.53 -8.89 -27.95
C LYS A 16 2.07 -10.28 -27.65
N VAL A 17 3.39 -10.37 -27.50
CA VAL A 17 4.09 -11.64 -27.27
C VAL A 17 5.14 -11.51 -26.18
N LEU A 18 5.36 -12.59 -25.44
CA LEU A 18 6.49 -12.73 -24.52
C LEU A 18 7.65 -13.34 -25.29
N VAL A 19 8.82 -12.68 -25.30
CA VAL A 19 10.01 -13.07 -26.06
C VAL A 19 11.18 -13.29 -25.12
N GLU A 20 11.83 -14.43 -25.25
CA GLU A 20 13.14 -14.67 -24.66
C GLU A 20 14.24 -14.27 -25.65
N ILE A 21 15.19 -13.44 -25.22
CA ILE A 21 16.33 -13.05 -26.04
C ILE A 21 17.40 -14.15 -25.98
N THR A 22 17.65 -14.80 -27.11
CA THR A 22 18.61 -15.93 -27.20
C THR A 22 19.99 -15.50 -27.65
N ASP A 23 20.11 -14.34 -28.32
CA ASP A 23 21.38 -13.82 -28.84
C ASP A 23 21.42 -12.30 -28.75
N TYR A 24 22.35 -11.79 -27.93
CA TYR A 24 22.57 -10.37 -27.72
C TYR A 24 23.60 -9.83 -28.70
N SER A 25 23.16 -9.08 -29.71
CA SER A 25 24.09 -8.40 -30.62
C SER A 25 24.86 -7.30 -29.87
N LYS A 26 26.18 -7.24 -30.17
CA LYS A 26 27.06 -6.18 -29.65
C LYS A 26 27.03 -4.92 -30.52
N VAL A 27 26.37 -4.97 -31.68
CA VAL A 27 26.44 -3.91 -32.71
C VAL A 27 25.17 -3.06 -32.74
N SER A 28 23.99 -3.67 -32.65
CA SER A 28 22.69 -2.96 -32.66
C SER A 28 21.62 -3.77 -31.97
N PHE A 29 20.67 -3.08 -31.28
CA PHE A 29 19.48 -3.70 -30.72
C PHE A 29 18.59 -4.39 -31.77
N GLU A 30 18.62 -3.93 -33.01
CA GLU A 30 17.85 -4.52 -34.11
C GLU A 30 18.33 -5.92 -34.50
N ASP A 31 19.57 -6.26 -34.17
CA ASP A 31 20.17 -7.56 -34.47
C ASP A 31 20.05 -8.59 -33.33
N HIS A 32 19.45 -8.23 -32.20
CA HIS A 32 19.13 -9.21 -31.18
C HIS A 32 18.19 -10.28 -31.74
N LYS A 33 18.45 -11.55 -31.41
CA LYS A 33 17.56 -12.66 -31.75
C LYS A 33 16.81 -13.14 -30.54
N GLY A 34 15.60 -13.59 -30.79
CA GLY A 34 14.74 -14.12 -29.70
C GLY A 34 13.76 -15.16 -30.23
N ILE A 35 13.17 -15.86 -29.27
CA ILE A 35 12.09 -16.80 -29.50
C ILE A 35 10.85 -16.33 -28.74
N ILE A 36 9.68 -16.51 -29.33
CA ILE A 36 8.41 -16.31 -28.66
C ILE A 36 8.19 -17.47 -27.71
N ILE A 37 7.99 -17.17 -26.43
CA ILE A 37 7.62 -18.15 -25.40
C ILE A 37 6.11 -18.27 -25.33
N LYS A 38 5.38 -17.13 -25.42
CA LYS A 38 3.93 -17.08 -25.26
C LYS A 38 3.32 -15.97 -26.12
N SER A 39 2.19 -16.24 -26.75
CA SER A 39 1.32 -15.20 -27.29
C SER A 39 0.39 -14.73 -26.18
N ILE A 40 0.35 -13.42 -25.93
CA ILE A 40 -0.46 -12.81 -24.84
C ILE A 40 -1.88 -12.52 -25.37
N GLY A 41 -2.02 -12.05 -26.61
CA GLY A 41 -3.26 -11.65 -27.27
C GLY A 41 -3.05 -10.46 -28.20
N HIS A 42 -4.08 -10.02 -28.87
CA HIS A 42 -4.03 -8.80 -29.68
C HIS A 42 -4.10 -7.56 -28.76
N LYS A 43 -3.42 -6.48 -29.14
CA LYS A 43 -3.38 -5.23 -28.34
C LYS A 43 -4.76 -4.64 -28.04
N ASP A 44 -5.74 -4.91 -28.92
CA ASP A 44 -7.11 -4.41 -28.79
C ASP A 44 -8.05 -5.42 -28.12
N ASP A 45 -7.55 -6.60 -27.71
CA ASP A 45 -8.34 -7.56 -26.93
C ASP A 45 -8.48 -7.09 -25.47
N PRO A 46 -9.68 -7.25 -24.85
CA PRO A 46 -9.91 -6.85 -23.48
C PRO A 46 -8.91 -7.47 -22.50
N GLY A 47 -8.28 -6.61 -21.66
CA GLY A 47 -7.37 -7.00 -20.60
C GLY A 47 -5.97 -7.45 -21.04
N VAL A 48 -5.65 -7.45 -22.34
CA VAL A 48 -4.29 -7.74 -22.87
C VAL A 48 -3.32 -6.62 -22.55
N ASP A 49 -3.78 -5.41 -22.48
CA ASP A 49 -3.03 -4.23 -22.03
C ASP A 49 -2.46 -4.44 -20.61
N ILE A 50 -3.32 -4.73 -19.63
CA ILE A 50 -2.92 -5.01 -18.24
C ILE A 50 -2.07 -6.27 -18.16
N LEU A 51 -2.43 -7.34 -18.89
CA LEU A 51 -1.65 -8.58 -18.91
C LEU A 51 -0.23 -8.34 -19.45
N SER A 52 -0.07 -7.45 -20.42
CA SER A 52 1.23 -7.06 -20.94
C SER A 52 2.10 -6.37 -19.89
N VAL A 53 1.52 -5.52 -19.04
CA VAL A 53 2.22 -4.87 -17.92
C VAL A 53 2.62 -5.91 -16.86
N ILE A 54 1.74 -6.86 -16.54
CA ILE A 54 2.03 -7.98 -15.62
C ILE A 54 3.30 -8.73 -16.08
N TYR A 55 3.38 -9.12 -17.36
CA TYR A 55 4.55 -9.80 -17.92
C TYR A 55 5.79 -8.91 -17.95
N LYS A 56 5.64 -7.62 -18.29
CA LYS A 56 6.75 -6.64 -18.30
C LYS A 56 7.42 -6.53 -16.93
N HIS A 57 6.64 -6.58 -15.85
CA HIS A 57 7.16 -6.54 -14.47
C HIS A 57 7.52 -7.93 -13.91
N ASN A 58 7.48 -8.99 -14.71
CA ASN A 58 7.74 -10.36 -14.28
C ASN A 58 6.90 -10.76 -13.05
N VAL A 59 5.64 -10.32 -13.00
CA VAL A 59 4.71 -10.73 -11.95
C VAL A 59 4.15 -12.11 -12.29
N PRO A 60 4.34 -13.15 -11.43
CA PRO A 60 3.80 -14.47 -11.67
C PRO A 60 2.26 -14.45 -11.63
N ASN A 61 1.60 -14.77 -12.73
CA ASN A 61 0.14 -14.67 -12.85
C ASN A 61 -0.58 -16.02 -13.00
N GLU A 62 0.16 -17.09 -13.18
CA GLU A 62 -0.34 -18.46 -13.23
C GLU A 62 0.27 -19.28 -12.08
N PHE A 63 -0.48 -20.20 -11.50
CA PHE A 63 0.05 -21.09 -10.47
C PHE A 63 0.60 -22.38 -11.10
N PRO A 64 1.79 -22.85 -10.67
CA PRO A 64 2.31 -24.16 -11.06
C PRO A 64 1.34 -25.28 -10.72
N LYS A 65 1.41 -26.38 -11.47
CA LYS A 65 0.50 -27.53 -11.33
C LYS A 65 0.55 -28.14 -9.93
N GLU A 66 1.74 -28.30 -9.36
CA GLU A 66 1.95 -28.82 -8.01
C GLU A 66 1.31 -27.97 -6.92
N VAL A 67 1.25 -26.64 -7.14
CA VAL A 67 0.57 -25.69 -6.23
C VAL A 67 -0.95 -25.88 -6.29
N VAL A 68 -1.47 -26.06 -7.50
CA VAL A 68 -2.92 -26.30 -7.70
C VAL A 68 -3.30 -27.65 -7.08
N GLU A 69 -2.53 -28.71 -7.33
CA GLU A 69 -2.77 -30.05 -6.78
C GLU A 69 -2.74 -30.02 -5.25
N GLN A 70 -1.70 -29.43 -4.63
CA GLN A 70 -1.64 -29.27 -3.17
C GLN A 70 -2.85 -28.49 -2.63
N THR A 71 -3.28 -27.44 -3.34
CA THR A 71 -4.43 -26.63 -2.92
C THR A 71 -5.73 -27.44 -2.92
N GLU A 72 -5.93 -28.33 -3.90
CA GLU A 72 -7.13 -29.15 -3.98
C GLU A 72 -7.22 -30.20 -2.86
N GLU A 73 -6.07 -30.66 -2.34
CA GLU A 73 -6.02 -31.62 -1.21
C GLU A 73 -6.39 -30.97 0.14
N ILE A 74 -6.35 -29.63 0.25
CA ILE A 74 -6.65 -28.94 1.50
C ILE A 74 -8.16 -28.99 1.78
N SER A 75 -8.51 -29.55 2.96
CA SER A 75 -9.88 -29.62 3.44
C SER A 75 -10.42 -28.24 3.83
N GLU A 76 -11.67 -27.99 3.48
CA GLU A 76 -12.42 -26.80 3.91
C GLU A 76 -13.06 -27.00 5.30
N GLU A 77 -13.11 -28.23 5.79
CA GLU A 77 -13.68 -28.55 7.10
C GLU A 77 -12.76 -28.09 8.22
N ILE A 78 -13.29 -27.28 9.14
CA ILE A 78 -12.57 -26.80 10.32
C ILE A 78 -13.08 -27.54 11.55
N LYS A 79 -12.15 -28.15 12.30
CA LYS A 79 -12.42 -28.86 13.55
C LYS A 79 -11.88 -28.05 14.71
N LEU A 80 -12.65 -27.97 15.79
CA LEU A 80 -12.14 -27.40 17.03
C LEU A 80 -11.15 -28.41 17.65
N GLU A 81 -9.88 -28.06 17.66
CA GLU A 81 -8.80 -28.85 18.27
C GLU A 81 -8.44 -28.25 19.62
N ASP A 82 -8.05 -29.07 20.59
CA ASP A 82 -7.76 -28.65 21.99
C ASP A 82 -6.71 -27.53 22.10
N LYS A 83 -5.83 -27.40 21.12
CA LYS A 83 -4.80 -26.34 21.08
C LYS A 83 -5.35 -24.98 20.65
N TYR A 84 -6.57 -24.89 20.12
CA TYR A 84 -7.20 -23.63 19.71
C TYR A 84 -8.21 -23.17 20.75
N ILE A 85 -8.16 -21.88 21.08
CA ILE A 85 -9.16 -21.27 21.95
C ILE A 85 -10.45 -21.06 21.15
N ASP A 86 -11.57 -21.53 21.68
CA ASP A 86 -12.89 -21.34 21.07
C ASP A 86 -13.43 -19.93 21.32
N CYS A 87 -13.36 -19.09 20.27
CA CYS A 87 -13.93 -17.75 20.22
C CYS A 87 -15.17 -17.66 19.31
N THR A 88 -15.79 -18.80 18.95
CA THR A 88 -16.93 -18.85 18.01
C THR A 88 -18.17 -18.10 18.50
N ASN A 89 -18.32 -17.90 19.81
CA ASN A 89 -19.44 -17.19 20.41
C ASN A 89 -19.20 -15.69 20.61
N GLU A 90 -17.97 -15.22 20.43
CA GLU A 90 -17.63 -13.81 20.60
C GLU A 90 -18.23 -12.93 19.49
N MET A 91 -18.43 -11.64 19.79
CA MET A 91 -18.82 -10.64 18.81
C MET A 91 -17.57 -10.25 18.00
N VAL A 92 -17.32 -10.97 16.93
CA VAL A 92 -16.20 -10.76 16.00
C VAL A 92 -16.74 -10.37 14.63
N VAL A 93 -16.20 -9.33 14.02
CA VAL A 93 -16.60 -8.86 12.69
C VAL A 93 -15.38 -8.55 11.84
N THR A 94 -15.51 -8.65 10.52
CA THR A 94 -14.57 -8.06 9.56
C THR A 94 -15.10 -6.72 9.08
N ILE A 95 -14.22 -5.76 8.77
CA ILE A 95 -14.59 -4.44 8.23
C ILE A 95 -13.64 -4.12 7.08
N ASP A 96 -14.13 -4.21 5.83
CA ASP A 96 -13.33 -4.15 4.62
C ASP A 96 -14.00 -3.33 3.52
N GLY A 97 -13.35 -3.25 2.34
CA GLY A 97 -13.99 -2.71 1.14
C GLY A 97 -15.12 -3.61 0.62
N ASP A 98 -16.06 -3.01 -0.11
CA ASP A 98 -17.23 -3.74 -0.64
C ASP A 98 -16.83 -4.91 -1.56
N ASP A 99 -15.72 -4.76 -2.28
CA ASP A 99 -15.17 -5.68 -3.27
C ASP A 99 -14.11 -6.66 -2.71
N ALA A 100 -13.72 -6.51 -1.44
CA ALA A 100 -12.73 -7.41 -0.80
C ALA A 100 -13.25 -8.86 -0.70
N LYS A 101 -12.38 -9.83 -1.01
CA LYS A 101 -12.68 -11.26 -0.92
C LYS A 101 -11.70 -12.01 0.00
N ASP A 102 -10.53 -11.44 0.20
CA ASP A 102 -9.41 -11.92 1.00
C ASP A 102 -9.41 -11.22 2.37
N LEU A 103 -10.37 -11.60 3.22
CA LEU A 103 -10.57 -11.01 4.54
C LEU A 103 -9.50 -11.55 5.50
N ASP A 104 -8.41 -10.82 5.65
CA ASP A 104 -7.25 -11.19 6.47
C ASP A 104 -7.53 -11.06 7.97
N ASP A 105 -8.30 -10.03 8.37
CA ASP A 105 -8.45 -9.63 9.76
C ASP A 105 -9.90 -9.49 10.21
N ALA A 106 -10.13 -9.79 11.48
CA ALA A 106 -11.38 -9.57 12.17
C ALA A 106 -11.10 -9.02 13.57
N VAL A 107 -12.04 -8.24 14.10
CA VAL A 107 -11.86 -7.54 15.37
C VAL A 107 -13.03 -7.77 16.32
N SER A 108 -12.70 -7.76 17.61
CA SER A 108 -13.65 -7.68 18.71
C SER A 108 -13.16 -6.67 19.72
N VAL A 109 -14.03 -5.77 20.16
CA VAL A 109 -13.69 -4.73 21.14
C VAL A 109 -14.72 -4.69 22.25
N VAL A 110 -14.26 -4.75 23.49
CA VAL A 110 -15.12 -4.62 24.67
C VAL A 110 -14.56 -3.62 25.66
N LYS A 111 -15.46 -2.98 26.42
CA LYS A 111 -15.08 -2.10 27.52
C LYS A 111 -14.86 -2.93 28.78
N THR A 112 -13.75 -2.68 29.46
CA THR A 112 -13.39 -3.34 30.72
C THR A 112 -13.46 -2.36 31.89
N LYS A 113 -13.34 -2.85 33.12
CA LYS A 113 -13.29 -1.98 34.32
C LYS A 113 -12.09 -1.04 34.32
N LYS A 114 -10.97 -1.43 33.66
CA LYS A 114 -9.71 -0.65 33.61
C LYS A 114 -9.56 0.18 32.33
N GLY A 115 -10.31 -0.17 31.29
CA GLY A 115 -10.20 0.49 29.98
C GLY A 115 -10.89 -0.32 28.88
N TYR A 116 -10.12 -0.94 27.98
CA TYR A 116 -10.63 -1.65 26.82
C TYR A 116 -9.86 -2.95 26.61
N ARG A 117 -10.53 -3.93 26.01
CA ARG A 117 -9.88 -5.12 25.46
C ARG A 117 -10.16 -5.16 23.96
N LEU A 118 -9.09 -5.23 23.18
CA LEU A 118 -9.09 -5.39 21.73
C LEU A 118 -8.55 -6.77 21.40
N LYS A 119 -9.32 -7.57 20.68
CA LYS A 119 -8.86 -8.80 20.07
C LYS A 119 -8.75 -8.60 18.56
N VAL A 120 -7.57 -8.81 18.02
CA VAL A 120 -7.28 -8.81 16.59
C VAL A 120 -7.04 -10.24 16.16
N PHE A 121 -7.94 -10.78 15.35
CA PHE A 121 -7.89 -12.13 14.82
C PHE A 121 -7.40 -12.09 13.38
N ILE A 122 -6.29 -12.73 13.10
CA ILE A 122 -5.71 -12.79 11.75
C ILE A 122 -5.82 -14.22 11.22
N ALA A 123 -6.22 -14.37 9.97
CA ALA A 123 -6.33 -15.64 9.29
C ALA A 123 -5.05 -16.48 9.45
N ASP A 124 -5.17 -17.71 9.98
CA ASP A 124 -4.02 -18.58 10.23
C ASP A 124 -3.58 -19.31 8.95
N VAL A 125 -3.01 -18.54 8.02
CA VAL A 125 -2.49 -19.03 6.73
C VAL A 125 -1.36 -20.04 6.95
N SER A 126 -0.54 -19.86 8.00
CA SER A 126 0.60 -20.70 8.31
C SER A 126 0.22 -22.16 8.65
N ARG A 127 -1.06 -22.40 8.95
CA ARG A 127 -1.59 -23.75 9.15
C ARG A 127 -1.66 -24.55 7.84
N TYR A 128 -1.93 -23.86 6.75
CA TYR A 128 -2.16 -24.47 5.43
C TYR A 128 -0.94 -24.41 4.52
N VAL A 129 -0.19 -23.29 4.61
CA VAL A 129 1.01 -23.05 3.82
C VAL A 129 2.23 -23.36 4.67
N THR A 130 2.58 -24.66 4.69
CA THR A 130 3.72 -25.15 5.47
C THR A 130 5.05 -24.86 4.79
N GLU A 131 6.10 -24.70 5.59
CA GLU A 131 7.44 -24.38 5.11
C GLU A 131 7.92 -25.39 4.06
N ASP A 132 8.59 -24.88 3.02
CA ASP A 132 9.15 -25.63 1.87
C ASP A 132 8.14 -26.40 1.01
N SER A 133 6.85 -26.29 1.28
CA SER A 133 5.80 -26.85 0.42
C SER A 133 5.75 -26.14 -0.96
N PRO A 134 5.15 -26.75 -1.99
CA PRO A 134 4.91 -26.04 -3.26
C PRO A 134 4.17 -24.70 -3.10
N LEU A 135 3.14 -24.65 -2.23
CA LEU A 135 2.43 -23.43 -1.88
C LEU A 135 3.35 -22.37 -1.26
N ASP A 136 4.25 -22.76 -0.37
CA ASP A 136 5.20 -21.86 0.28
C ASP A 136 6.19 -21.27 -0.71
N LYS A 137 6.80 -22.11 -1.53
CA LYS A 137 7.77 -21.69 -2.55
C LYS A 137 7.17 -20.70 -3.53
N GLU A 138 5.92 -20.96 -3.96
CA GLU A 138 5.23 -20.06 -4.86
C GLU A 138 4.81 -18.75 -4.16
N ALA A 139 4.34 -18.81 -2.91
CA ALA A 139 4.04 -17.62 -2.13
C ALA A 139 5.28 -16.74 -1.91
N ALA A 140 6.44 -17.35 -1.63
CA ALA A 140 7.73 -16.67 -1.51
C ALA A 140 8.15 -16.01 -2.84
N ASN A 141 8.01 -16.71 -3.99
CA ASN A 141 8.30 -16.21 -5.32
C ASN A 141 7.41 -15.01 -5.73
N ARG A 142 6.14 -15.03 -5.32
CA ARG A 142 5.21 -13.92 -5.54
C ARG A 142 5.50 -12.74 -4.60
N GLY A 143 5.82 -13.02 -3.35
CA GLY A 143 6.10 -12.06 -2.28
C GLY A 143 4.85 -11.35 -1.75
N CYS A 144 3.94 -10.94 -2.63
CA CYS A 144 2.65 -10.35 -2.25
C CYS A 144 1.61 -10.48 -3.38
N SER A 145 0.35 -10.24 -3.05
CA SER A 145 -0.71 -10.02 -4.04
C SER A 145 -0.52 -8.67 -4.73
N VAL A 146 -0.95 -8.57 -6.00
CA VAL A 146 -0.89 -7.33 -6.81
C VAL A 146 -2.31 -6.92 -7.18
N TYR A 147 -2.69 -5.68 -6.84
CA TYR A 147 -4.06 -5.17 -7.01
C TYR A 147 -4.12 -4.22 -8.21
N LEU A 148 -4.68 -4.70 -9.32
CA LEU A 148 -4.78 -3.96 -10.56
C LEU A 148 -6.21 -3.40 -10.76
N ALA A 149 -6.38 -2.57 -11.77
CA ALA A 149 -7.66 -1.90 -11.99
C ALA A 149 -8.83 -2.86 -12.26
N ASP A 150 -8.58 -3.98 -12.97
CA ASP A 150 -9.60 -4.95 -13.40
C ASP A 150 -9.51 -6.30 -12.66
N ARG A 151 -8.37 -6.59 -12.02
CA ARG A 151 -8.09 -7.90 -11.42
C ARG A 151 -7.12 -7.83 -10.25
N VAL A 152 -7.12 -8.90 -9.46
CA VAL A 152 -6.09 -9.18 -8.45
C VAL A 152 -5.27 -10.38 -8.93
N VAL A 153 -3.93 -10.23 -8.93
CA VAL A 153 -2.98 -11.35 -9.04
C VAL A 153 -2.66 -11.80 -7.63
N PRO A 154 -3.27 -12.87 -7.11
CA PRO A 154 -3.18 -13.21 -5.70
C PRO A 154 -1.84 -13.91 -5.38
N MET A 155 -1.34 -13.72 -4.15
CA MET A 155 -0.19 -14.45 -3.63
C MET A 155 -0.49 -15.94 -3.45
N LEU A 156 -1.69 -16.28 -3.02
CA LEU A 156 -2.17 -17.64 -2.79
C LEU A 156 -3.33 -17.99 -3.74
N PRO A 157 -3.53 -19.27 -4.12
CA PRO A 157 -4.67 -19.70 -4.90
C PRO A 157 -6.00 -19.25 -4.29
N ARG A 158 -6.99 -18.93 -5.12
CA ARG A 158 -8.27 -18.34 -4.69
C ARG A 158 -9.05 -19.24 -3.73
N LYS A 159 -8.90 -20.56 -3.80
CA LYS A 159 -9.48 -21.50 -2.83
C LYS A 159 -8.99 -21.21 -1.41
N LEU A 160 -7.72 -20.81 -1.25
CA LEU A 160 -7.17 -20.37 0.03
C LEU A 160 -7.53 -18.91 0.31
N SER A 161 -7.14 -18.00 -0.58
CA SER A 161 -7.23 -16.55 -0.32
C SER A 161 -8.66 -16.02 -0.16
N ASN A 162 -9.63 -16.57 -0.91
CA ASN A 162 -11.00 -16.06 -0.91
C ASN A 162 -11.97 -16.95 -0.11
N ASN A 163 -11.56 -18.21 0.24
CA ASN A 163 -12.43 -19.14 0.94
C ASN A 163 -11.81 -19.63 2.25
N ILE A 164 -10.87 -20.61 2.19
CA ILE A 164 -10.41 -21.35 3.39
C ILE A 164 -9.78 -20.43 4.43
N CYS A 165 -8.90 -19.50 3.99
CA CYS A 165 -8.24 -18.55 4.88
C CYS A 165 -9.08 -17.29 5.14
N SER A 166 -9.89 -16.86 4.17
CA SER A 166 -10.71 -15.65 4.30
C SER A 166 -11.70 -15.77 5.47
N LEU A 167 -11.73 -14.76 6.33
CA LEU A 167 -12.57 -14.72 7.54
C LEU A 167 -14.05 -14.43 7.21
N ASN A 168 -14.59 -15.21 6.28
CA ASN A 168 -15.97 -15.11 5.81
C ASN A 168 -16.97 -15.21 6.96
N PRO A 169 -18.11 -14.50 6.92
CA PRO A 169 -19.09 -14.49 8.00
C PRO A 169 -19.79 -15.83 8.15
N HIS A 170 -20.19 -16.16 9.39
CA HIS A 170 -21.01 -17.30 9.77
C HIS A 170 -20.37 -18.69 9.56
N VAL A 171 -19.09 -18.76 9.22
CA VAL A 171 -18.32 -20.00 9.13
C VAL A 171 -17.14 -19.98 10.10
N MET A 172 -16.73 -21.17 10.57
CA MET A 172 -15.56 -21.28 11.43
C MET A 172 -14.28 -21.04 10.62
N ARG A 173 -13.31 -20.35 11.26
CA ARG A 173 -11.98 -20.09 10.67
C ARG A 173 -10.91 -20.19 11.75
N TYR A 174 -9.77 -20.78 11.38
CA TYR A 174 -8.56 -20.73 12.21
C TYR A 174 -7.92 -19.37 12.13
N THR A 175 -7.50 -18.86 13.28
CA THR A 175 -6.86 -17.54 13.40
C THR A 175 -5.70 -17.59 14.39
N ILE A 176 -4.82 -16.62 14.29
CA ILE A 176 -3.91 -16.22 15.36
C ILE A 176 -4.47 -14.93 15.96
N CYS A 177 -4.73 -14.96 17.26
CA CYS A 177 -5.26 -13.82 18.00
C CYS A 177 -4.14 -13.04 18.67
N CYS A 178 -4.14 -11.72 18.51
CA CYS A 178 -3.43 -10.77 19.36
C CYS A 178 -4.48 -10.09 20.24
N ASP A 179 -4.53 -10.46 21.52
CA ASP A 179 -5.50 -9.98 22.53
C ASP A 179 -4.82 -8.95 23.40
N ILE A 180 -5.25 -7.69 23.35
CA ILE A 180 -4.58 -6.54 23.98
C ILE A 180 -5.50 -5.86 24.97
N ASP A 181 -5.06 -5.75 26.22
CA ASP A 181 -5.72 -4.93 27.23
C ASP A 181 -5.15 -3.49 27.21
N PHE A 182 -6.02 -2.53 26.99
CA PHE A 182 -5.70 -1.11 27.03
C PHE A 182 -6.25 -0.46 28.31
N ASN A 183 -5.49 0.46 28.87
CA ASN A 183 -6.02 1.30 29.96
C ASN A 183 -7.02 2.35 29.44
N SER A 184 -7.62 3.10 30.36
CA SER A 184 -8.61 4.14 30.04
C SER A 184 -8.08 5.26 29.14
N LYS A 185 -6.74 5.41 29.02
CA LYS A 185 -6.09 6.41 28.17
C LYS A 185 -5.70 5.84 26.78
N GLY A 186 -5.96 4.54 26.53
CA GLY A 186 -5.62 3.88 25.25
C GLY A 186 -4.13 3.49 25.11
N TYR A 187 -3.42 3.28 26.21
CA TYR A 187 -2.10 2.66 26.21
C TYR A 187 -2.22 1.15 26.48
N PRO A 188 -1.51 0.29 25.74
CA PRO A 188 -1.49 -1.15 26.02
C PRO A 188 -0.84 -1.40 27.38
N GLU A 189 -1.41 -2.30 28.20
CA GLU A 189 -0.90 -2.71 29.51
C GLU A 189 -0.45 -4.17 29.53
N SER A 190 -1.19 -5.03 28.86
CA SER A 190 -0.88 -6.47 28.73
C SER A 190 -1.43 -6.99 27.41
N TYR A 191 -0.92 -8.12 27.00
CA TYR A 191 -1.36 -8.83 25.80
C TYR A 191 -1.11 -10.32 25.88
N ASP A 192 -1.90 -11.07 25.11
CA ASP A 192 -1.70 -12.51 24.89
C ASP A 192 -1.72 -12.81 23.38
N ILE A 193 -0.94 -13.84 22.97
CA ILE A 193 -0.87 -14.29 21.57
C ILE A 193 -1.18 -15.79 21.57
N TYR A 194 -2.28 -16.17 20.92
CA TYR A 194 -2.74 -17.55 20.94
C TYR A 194 -3.47 -17.96 19.64
N PRO A 195 -3.49 -19.27 19.30
CA PRO A 195 -4.30 -19.74 18.20
C PRO A 195 -5.78 -19.83 18.62
N ALA A 196 -6.67 -19.37 17.76
CA ALA A 196 -8.11 -19.34 18.04
C ALA A 196 -8.95 -19.85 16.85
N VAL A 197 -10.15 -20.33 17.14
CA VAL A 197 -11.20 -20.55 16.15
C VAL A 197 -12.26 -19.50 16.36
N ILE A 198 -12.59 -18.78 15.30
CA ILE A 198 -13.66 -17.78 15.30
C ILE A 198 -14.81 -18.21 14.38
N LYS A 199 -15.97 -17.62 14.60
CA LYS A 199 -17.10 -17.59 13.67
C LYS A 199 -17.57 -16.16 13.57
N SER A 200 -17.06 -15.42 12.56
CA SER A 200 -17.40 -14.01 12.36
C SER A 200 -18.91 -13.83 12.30
N LYS A 201 -19.42 -12.85 13.04
CA LYS A 201 -20.87 -12.54 13.12
C LYS A 201 -21.34 -11.69 11.94
N GLY A 202 -20.42 -10.99 11.27
CA GLY A 202 -20.78 -10.15 10.12
C GLY A 202 -19.57 -9.70 9.33
N ARG A 203 -19.77 -9.58 8.02
CA ARG A 203 -18.90 -8.86 7.12
C ARG A 203 -19.43 -7.45 6.97
N LEU A 204 -18.82 -6.50 7.65
CA LEU A 204 -19.16 -5.09 7.57
C LEU A 204 -18.33 -4.43 6.47
N THR A 205 -18.80 -3.30 5.94
CA THR A 205 -18.05 -2.54 4.95
C THR A 205 -17.65 -1.18 5.48
N TYR A 206 -16.49 -0.67 5.05
CA TYR A 206 -16.05 0.67 5.42
C TYR A 206 -17.12 1.72 5.14
N LYS A 207 -17.76 1.64 3.98
CA LYS A 207 -18.83 2.55 3.58
C LYS A 207 -19.96 2.58 4.61
N LYS A 208 -20.54 1.42 4.94
CA LYS A 208 -21.67 1.34 5.87
C LYS A 208 -21.28 1.70 7.30
N VAL A 209 -20.08 1.30 7.75
CA VAL A 209 -19.61 1.70 9.09
C VAL A 209 -19.39 3.21 9.17
N ASN A 210 -18.88 3.86 8.10
CA ASN A 210 -18.79 5.31 8.04
C ASN A 210 -20.19 5.97 8.08
N GLU A 211 -21.20 5.37 7.43
CA GLU A 211 -22.58 5.84 7.49
C GLU A 211 -23.18 5.67 8.89
N VAL A 212 -22.84 4.60 9.63
CA VAL A 212 -23.21 4.48 11.06
C VAL A 212 -22.66 5.65 11.87
N TYR A 213 -21.37 5.99 11.67
CA TYR A 213 -20.73 7.10 12.38
C TYR A 213 -21.20 8.49 11.91
N ALA A 214 -21.80 8.57 10.72
CA ALA A 214 -22.50 9.75 10.21
C ALA A 214 -23.99 9.81 10.64
N GLU A 215 -24.41 8.92 11.57
CA GLU A 215 -25.75 8.86 12.14
C GLU A 215 -26.88 8.56 11.11
N ASN A 216 -26.57 7.82 10.05
CA ASN A 216 -27.57 7.35 9.09
C ASN A 216 -28.48 6.30 9.76
N LYS A 217 -29.74 6.67 10.00
CA LYS A 217 -30.71 5.86 10.77
C LYS A 217 -31.02 4.51 10.12
N GLU A 218 -31.06 4.44 8.78
CA GLU A 218 -31.35 3.20 8.07
C GLU A 218 -30.21 2.18 8.26
N VAL A 219 -28.96 2.63 8.13
CA VAL A 219 -27.80 1.78 8.31
C VAL A 219 -27.58 1.41 9.79
N ILE A 220 -27.90 2.31 10.72
CA ILE A 220 -27.90 2.02 12.16
C ILE A 220 -28.89 0.90 12.49
N GLU A 221 -30.10 0.90 11.92
CA GLU A 221 -31.07 -0.20 12.14
C GLU A 221 -30.60 -1.51 11.51
N GLU A 222 -30.00 -1.45 10.30
CA GLU A 222 -29.39 -2.63 9.66
C GLU A 222 -28.25 -3.22 10.51
N TYR A 223 -27.42 -2.37 11.10
CA TYR A 223 -26.22 -2.75 11.86
C TYR A 223 -26.43 -2.74 13.37
N LYS A 224 -27.69 -2.70 13.86
CA LYS A 224 -28.03 -2.52 15.28
C LYS A 224 -27.30 -3.44 16.24
N ASP A 225 -27.06 -4.70 15.85
CA ASP A 225 -26.37 -5.68 16.67
C ASP A 225 -24.88 -5.39 16.83
N TYR A 226 -24.27 -4.66 15.87
CA TYR A 226 -22.85 -4.30 15.85
C TYR A 226 -22.57 -2.91 16.41
N VAL A 227 -23.57 -2.00 16.40
CA VAL A 227 -23.43 -0.59 16.81
C VAL A 227 -22.83 -0.45 18.21
N PRO A 228 -23.21 -1.24 19.24
CA PRO A 228 -22.61 -1.12 20.57
C PRO A 228 -21.10 -1.35 20.55
N MET A 229 -20.63 -2.39 19.84
CA MET A 229 -19.20 -2.68 19.70
C MET A 229 -18.49 -1.60 18.86
N LEU A 230 -19.09 -1.16 17.74
CA LEU A 230 -18.54 -0.12 16.87
C LEU A 230 -18.30 1.20 17.62
N ASN A 231 -19.21 1.58 18.52
CA ASN A 231 -19.04 2.78 19.36
C ASN A 231 -17.85 2.66 20.31
N ILE A 232 -17.67 1.50 20.95
CA ILE A 232 -16.52 1.23 21.82
C ILE A 232 -15.23 1.23 20.99
N ALA A 233 -15.26 0.62 19.81
CA ALA A 233 -14.13 0.57 18.87
C ALA A 233 -13.71 1.99 18.45
N LEU A 234 -14.65 2.88 18.14
CA LEU A 234 -14.37 4.27 17.80
C LEU A 234 -13.76 5.04 18.99
N GLU A 235 -14.27 4.81 20.20
CA GLU A 235 -13.72 5.43 21.42
C GLU A 235 -12.26 5.03 21.62
N LEU A 236 -11.94 3.75 21.49
CA LEU A 236 -10.58 3.22 21.62
C LEU A 236 -9.66 3.73 20.52
N SER A 237 -10.07 3.64 19.24
CA SER A 237 -9.29 4.11 18.09
C SER A 237 -8.88 5.58 18.24
N LYS A 238 -9.80 6.47 18.64
CA LYS A 238 -9.48 7.89 18.89
C LYS A 238 -8.37 8.07 19.93
N LYS A 239 -8.34 7.23 20.98
CA LYS A 239 -7.30 7.29 22.02
C LYS A 239 -5.97 6.77 21.51
N ILE A 240 -5.96 5.62 20.82
CA ILE A 240 -4.76 5.04 20.19
C ILE A 240 -4.14 6.06 19.23
N ARG A 241 -4.96 6.65 18.35
CA ARG A 241 -4.49 7.64 17.38
C ARG A 241 -3.88 8.85 18.05
N LYS A 242 -4.55 9.40 19.06
CA LYS A 242 -4.02 10.53 19.82
C LYS A 242 -2.67 10.20 20.48
N ASN A 243 -2.50 8.98 20.99
CA ASN A 243 -1.23 8.55 21.58
C ASN A 243 -0.13 8.43 20.51
N ARG A 244 -0.44 7.89 19.33
CA ARG A 244 0.47 7.82 18.17
C ARG A 244 0.87 9.22 17.71
N GLU A 245 -0.09 10.13 17.56
CA GLU A 245 0.18 11.53 17.21
C GLU A 245 1.06 12.23 18.25
N ASN A 246 0.83 11.99 19.55
CA ASN A 246 1.64 12.55 20.63
C ASN A 246 3.07 12.00 20.62
N ARG A 247 3.25 10.75 20.23
CA ARG A 247 4.55 10.10 20.04
C ARG A 247 5.31 10.67 18.83
N GLY A 248 4.59 11.28 17.89
CA GLY A 248 5.17 11.88 16.70
C GLY A 248 5.00 11.06 15.43
N ALA A 249 4.06 10.12 15.38
CA ALA A 249 3.71 9.43 14.13
C ALA A 249 3.34 10.46 13.04
N ILE A 250 3.92 10.27 11.86
CA ILE A 250 3.71 11.15 10.71
C ILE A 250 2.63 10.51 9.84
N ASP A 251 1.49 11.18 9.71
CA ASP A 251 0.42 10.78 8.82
C ASP A 251 0.34 11.72 7.61
N PHE A 252 0.55 11.16 6.43
CA PHE A 252 0.39 11.87 5.16
C PHE A 252 -1.01 11.55 4.62
N ASP A 253 -2.00 12.31 5.05
CA ASP A 253 -3.39 12.15 4.64
C ASP A 253 -3.59 12.70 3.22
N LYS A 254 -3.36 11.87 2.21
CA LYS A 254 -3.59 12.24 0.80
C LYS A 254 -4.71 11.37 0.22
N PRO A 255 -5.66 11.99 -0.50
CA PRO A 255 -6.65 11.22 -1.26
C PRO A 255 -5.95 10.36 -2.31
N GLU A 256 -6.39 9.12 -2.43
CA GLU A 256 -5.95 8.20 -3.49
C GLU A 256 -6.98 8.18 -4.61
N SER A 257 -6.53 8.07 -5.85
CA SER A 257 -7.43 7.87 -6.98
C SER A 257 -7.67 6.37 -7.21
N LYS A 258 -8.93 5.98 -7.38
CA LYS A 258 -9.33 4.63 -7.80
C LYS A 258 -9.85 4.72 -9.23
N VAL A 259 -9.25 3.95 -10.13
CA VAL A 259 -9.74 3.73 -11.48
C VAL A 259 -10.92 2.78 -11.41
N VAL A 260 -12.03 3.17 -12.01
CA VAL A 260 -13.25 2.34 -12.15
C VAL A 260 -13.32 1.87 -13.59
N VAL A 261 -13.36 0.56 -13.79
CA VAL A 261 -13.44 -0.08 -15.09
C VAL A 261 -14.75 -0.86 -15.25
N ASP A 262 -15.17 -1.11 -16.47
CA ASP A 262 -16.26 -2.01 -16.81
C ASP A 262 -15.81 -3.50 -16.88
N GLU A 263 -16.70 -4.38 -17.30
CA GLU A 263 -16.45 -5.82 -17.44
C GLU A 263 -15.38 -6.16 -18.51
N ASN A 264 -15.12 -5.25 -19.45
CA ASN A 264 -14.12 -5.38 -20.50
C ASN A 264 -12.76 -4.76 -20.09
N GLY A 265 -12.68 -4.11 -18.93
CA GLY A 265 -11.50 -3.40 -18.45
C GLY A 265 -11.36 -1.98 -19.02
N GLU A 266 -12.40 -1.44 -19.72
CA GLU A 266 -12.42 -0.05 -20.16
C GLU A 266 -12.67 0.91 -19.00
N VAL A 267 -11.98 2.06 -19.01
CA VAL A 267 -12.12 3.04 -17.93
C VAL A 267 -13.45 3.78 -18.04
N LEU A 268 -14.26 3.64 -16.99
CA LEU A 268 -15.52 4.37 -16.83
C LEU A 268 -15.29 5.72 -16.14
N ASP A 269 -14.57 5.72 -15.02
CA ASP A 269 -14.34 6.93 -14.22
C ASP A 269 -13.07 6.81 -13.36
N ILE A 270 -12.61 7.93 -12.81
CA ILE A 270 -11.54 8.00 -11.82
C ILE A 270 -12.08 8.79 -10.63
N VAL A 271 -12.26 8.07 -9.52
CA VAL A 271 -12.84 8.62 -8.29
C VAL A 271 -11.78 8.82 -7.22
N LEU A 272 -11.89 9.91 -6.46
CA LEU A 272 -11.05 10.11 -5.27
C LEU A 272 -11.62 9.28 -4.11
N ARG A 273 -10.75 8.50 -3.49
CA ARG A 273 -11.03 7.75 -2.29
C ARG A 273 -10.36 8.43 -1.10
N GLU A 274 -11.18 8.92 -0.19
CA GLU A 274 -10.71 9.45 1.08
C GLU A 274 -10.79 8.36 2.15
N ARG A 275 -9.80 8.32 3.04
CA ARG A 275 -9.82 7.44 4.21
C ARG A 275 -10.84 7.97 5.21
N GLY A 276 -11.92 7.24 5.42
CA GLY A 276 -12.97 7.54 6.38
C GLY A 276 -12.57 7.21 7.84
N ILE A 277 -13.54 7.30 8.73
CA ILE A 277 -13.37 7.00 10.15
C ILE A 277 -13.11 5.50 10.35
N SER A 278 -13.83 4.65 9.61
CA SER A 278 -13.73 3.19 9.74
C SER A 278 -12.41 2.64 9.23
N GLU A 279 -11.88 3.15 8.11
CA GLU A 279 -10.56 2.77 7.59
C GLU A 279 -9.46 3.11 8.60
N ARG A 280 -9.53 4.30 9.18
CA ARG A 280 -8.57 4.75 10.19
C ARG A 280 -8.69 3.96 11.50
N LEU A 281 -9.90 3.49 11.85
CA LEU A 281 -10.14 2.67 13.02
C LEU A 281 -9.46 1.30 12.87
N ILE A 282 -9.67 0.62 11.75
CA ILE A 282 -9.02 -0.67 11.47
C ILE A 282 -7.50 -0.49 11.38
N GLU A 283 -7.01 0.56 10.72
CA GLU A 283 -5.59 0.90 10.70
C GLU A 283 -4.98 1.00 12.11
N ASP A 284 -5.63 1.74 13.04
CA ASP A 284 -5.14 1.89 14.41
C ASP A 284 -5.04 0.54 15.14
N PHE A 285 -5.99 -0.37 14.91
CA PHE A 285 -5.99 -1.70 15.52
C PHE A 285 -4.92 -2.61 14.93
N MET A 286 -4.76 -2.60 13.61
CA MET A 286 -3.72 -3.36 12.92
C MET A 286 -2.32 -2.88 13.31
N LEU A 287 -2.11 -1.57 13.38
CA LEU A 287 -0.85 -1.00 13.84
C LEU A 287 -0.54 -1.39 15.30
N SER A 288 -1.55 -1.40 16.18
CA SER A 288 -1.37 -1.83 17.57
C SER A 288 -0.95 -3.30 17.66
N ALA A 289 -1.58 -4.19 16.91
CA ALA A 289 -1.21 -5.61 16.85
C ALA A 289 0.21 -5.80 16.29
N ASN A 290 0.55 -5.12 15.19
CA ASN A 290 1.87 -5.17 14.57
C ASN A 290 2.98 -4.67 15.53
N GLU A 291 2.73 -3.60 16.30
CA GLU A 291 3.66 -3.08 17.31
C GLU A 291 3.86 -4.10 18.44
N VAL A 292 2.78 -4.67 18.96
CA VAL A 292 2.83 -5.68 20.04
C VAL A 292 3.64 -6.92 19.61
N ILE A 293 3.37 -7.47 18.43
CA ILE A 293 4.09 -8.62 17.89
C ILE A 293 5.58 -8.27 17.68
N GLY A 294 5.87 -7.12 17.07
CA GLY A 294 7.27 -6.68 16.87
C GLY A 294 8.04 -6.51 18.18
N GLU A 295 7.41 -5.93 19.21
CA GLU A 295 7.98 -5.74 20.52
C GLU A 295 8.21 -7.09 21.25
N HIS A 296 7.23 -7.99 21.19
CA HIS A 296 7.32 -9.31 21.84
C HIS A 296 8.56 -10.08 21.37
N PHE A 297 8.74 -10.22 20.05
CA PHE A 297 9.87 -10.97 19.50
C PHE A 297 11.22 -10.26 19.63
N PHE A 298 11.22 -8.93 19.70
CA PHE A 298 12.43 -8.19 20.03
C PHE A 298 12.93 -8.56 21.43
N TRP A 299 12.06 -8.62 22.43
CA TRP A 299 12.45 -8.97 23.79
C TRP A 299 12.73 -10.47 23.99
N MET A 300 12.15 -11.34 23.14
CA MET A 300 12.56 -12.76 23.11
C MET A 300 13.98 -12.98 22.63
N GLN A 301 14.58 -12.01 21.91
CA GLN A 301 15.93 -12.10 21.34
C GLN A 301 16.14 -13.31 20.42
N VAL A 302 15.12 -13.69 19.67
CA VAL A 302 15.16 -14.72 18.64
C VAL A 302 15.26 -14.10 17.25
N PRO A 303 15.76 -14.82 16.22
CA PRO A 303 15.70 -14.36 14.83
C PRO A 303 14.27 -14.01 14.44
N PHE A 304 14.07 -12.81 13.89
CA PHE A 304 12.77 -12.31 13.54
C PHE A 304 12.82 -11.36 12.34
N ILE A 305 11.68 -11.12 11.67
CA ILE A 305 11.56 -10.18 10.56
C ILE A 305 10.79 -8.94 11.00
N TYR A 306 11.38 -7.76 10.75
CA TYR A 306 10.82 -6.46 11.10
C TYR A 306 10.47 -5.67 9.84
N ARG A 307 9.50 -4.78 9.96
CA ARG A 307 9.23 -3.72 8.98
C ARG A 307 9.90 -2.45 9.48
N ILE A 308 11.01 -2.08 8.88
CA ILE A 308 11.82 -0.95 9.29
C ILE A 308 11.63 0.25 8.36
N HIS A 309 11.82 1.44 8.92
CA HIS A 309 11.83 2.69 8.16
C HIS A 309 12.96 3.57 8.69
N GLU A 310 13.95 3.78 7.85
CA GLU A 310 15.15 4.56 8.19
C GLU A 310 14.84 6.05 8.32
N GLU A 311 15.63 6.75 9.10
CA GLU A 311 15.60 8.20 9.18
C GLU A 311 15.86 8.85 7.81
N PRO A 312 15.21 9.98 7.51
CA PRO A 312 15.47 10.71 6.27
C PRO A 312 16.93 11.19 6.19
N LYS A 313 17.47 11.24 4.98
CA LYS A 313 18.82 11.76 4.76
C LYS A 313 18.92 13.24 5.15
N VAL A 314 19.98 13.59 5.88
CA VAL A 314 20.23 14.95 6.41
C VAL A 314 20.17 16.02 5.33
N GLU A 315 20.73 15.75 4.14
CA GLU A 315 20.74 16.72 3.03
C GLU A 315 19.32 17.04 2.53
N LYS A 316 18.46 16.00 2.43
CA LYS A 316 17.07 16.19 2.02
C LYS A 316 16.27 16.94 3.09
N LEU A 317 16.49 16.63 4.37
CA LEU A 317 15.87 17.36 5.49
C LEU A 317 16.30 18.83 5.51
N ARG A 318 17.59 19.11 5.28
CA ARG A 318 18.09 20.48 5.20
C ARG A 318 17.39 21.28 4.12
N GLN A 319 17.24 20.70 2.92
CA GLN A 319 16.50 21.33 1.83
C GLN A 319 15.04 21.59 2.20
N PHE A 320 14.38 20.61 2.83
CA PHE A 320 13.01 20.79 3.31
C PHE A 320 12.89 21.94 4.33
N PHE A 321 13.80 22.00 5.32
CA PHE A 321 13.79 23.07 6.32
C PHE A 321 14.10 24.45 5.74
N ASP A 322 15.01 24.53 4.77
CA ASP A 322 15.31 25.80 4.09
C ASP A 322 14.06 26.33 3.36
N ILE A 323 13.33 25.47 2.67
CA ILE A 323 12.08 25.83 2.00
C ILE A 323 11.01 26.23 3.02
N ALA A 324 10.79 25.43 4.06
CA ALA A 324 9.83 25.75 5.12
C ALA A 324 10.16 27.09 5.81
N ALA A 325 11.45 27.35 6.08
CA ALA A 325 11.91 28.60 6.68
C ALA A 325 11.66 29.80 5.76
N SER A 326 11.82 29.65 4.44
CA SER A 326 11.52 30.72 3.47
C SER A 326 10.03 31.11 3.45
N LEU A 327 9.16 30.18 3.87
CA LEU A 327 7.72 30.35 4.03
C LEU A 327 7.30 30.77 5.44
N GLY A 328 8.27 31.07 6.33
CA GLY A 328 8.01 31.52 7.69
C GLY A 328 7.94 30.39 8.75
N TYR A 329 8.09 29.16 8.36
CA TYR A 329 8.03 28.01 9.27
C TYR A 329 9.44 27.61 9.73
N ARG A 330 9.85 28.08 10.90
CA ARG A 330 11.16 27.78 11.50
C ARG A 330 11.01 26.77 12.64
N THR A 331 11.95 25.82 12.72
CA THR A 331 12.11 24.90 13.86
C THR A 331 13.39 25.22 14.62
N LYS A 332 13.42 24.82 15.89
CA LYS A 332 14.63 24.81 16.73
C LYS A 332 15.12 23.35 16.81
N GLY A 333 16.40 23.13 16.73
CA GLY A 333 17.04 21.83 16.85
C GLY A 333 18.16 21.61 15.83
N LYS A 334 18.95 20.59 16.05
CA LYS A 334 19.98 20.13 15.10
C LYS A 334 19.31 19.20 14.07
N ILE A 335 19.64 19.36 12.81
CA ILE A 335 19.08 18.56 11.72
C ILE A 335 19.58 17.11 11.79
N ASP A 336 20.75 16.89 12.33
CA ASP A 336 21.42 15.58 12.43
C ASP A 336 20.84 14.67 13.54
N GLU A 337 19.92 15.19 14.37
CA GLU A 337 19.28 14.49 15.50
C GLU A 337 17.76 14.72 15.47
N ILE A 338 17.15 14.64 14.27
CA ILE A 338 15.73 14.97 14.11
C ILE A 338 14.86 13.77 14.51
N GLU A 339 14.05 13.99 15.54
CA GLU A 339 13.00 13.05 15.93
C GLU A 339 11.74 13.21 15.07
N PRO A 340 10.98 12.12 14.81
CA PRO A 340 9.72 12.15 14.06
C PRO A 340 8.73 13.20 14.58
N TYR A 341 8.68 13.39 15.90
CA TYR A 341 7.84 14.37 16.57
C TYR A 341 8.03 15.81 16.06
N ILE A 342 9.24 16.20 15.69
CA ILE A 342 9.52 17.54 15.16
C ILE A 342 8.84 17.72 13.81
N LEU A 343 8.95 16.71 12.94
CA LEU A 343 8.33 16.73 11.61
C LEU A 343 6.81 16.66 11.69
N ALA A 344 6.28 15.80 12.56
CA ALA A 344 4.84 15.70 12.82
C ALA A 344 4.26 17.03 13.33
N ASN A 345 4.97 17.73 14.23
CA ASN A 345 4.56 19.05 14.70
C ASN A 345 4.59 20.12 13.60
N MET A 346 5.55 20.04 12.68
CA MET A 346 5.57 20.94 11.53
C MET A 346 4.34 20.71 10.63
N LEU A 347 4.03 19.44 10.29
CA LEU A 347 2.83 19.13 9.52
C LEU A 347 1.56 19.67 10.17
N ARG A 348 1.43 19.53 11.50
CA ARG A 348 0.27 20.10 12.23
C ARG A 348 0.18 21.62 12.10
N LYS A 349 1.31 22.34 12.08
CA LYS A 349 1.34 23.80 11.88
C LYS A 349 0.95 24.21 10.46
N PHE A 350 1.18 23.33 9.47
CA PHE A 350 0.78 23.58 8.09
C PHE A 350 -0.69 23.28 7.84
N LYS A 351 -1.31 22.45 8.71
CA LYS A 351 -2.67 21.94 8.50
C LYS A 351 -3.68 23.09 8.34
N GLY A 352 -4.40 23.07 7.21
CA GLY A 352 -5.34 24.11 6.83
C GLY A 352 -4.71 25.37 6.21
N GLU A 353 -3.37 25.45 6.15
CA GLU A 353 -2.67 26.53 5.48
C GLU A 353 -2.55 26.29 3.97
N VAL A 354 -2.53 27.36 3.19
CA VAL A 354 -2.40 27.29 1.72
C VAL A 354 -1.16 26.52 1.26
N VAL A 355 -0.10 26.52 2.07
CA VAL A 355 1.18 25.84 1.79
C VAL A 355 1.23 24.37 2.22
N GLU A 356 0.20 23.87 2.91
CA GLU A 356 0.17 22.50 3.42
C GLU A 356 0.41 21.43 2.35
N PRO A 357 -0.27 21.42 1.19
CA PRO A 357 -0.06 20.37 0.17
C PRO A 357 1.36 20.36 -0.37
N MET A 358 1.96 21.55 -0.52
CA MET A 358 3.34 21.72 -0.97
C MET A 358 4.33 21.14 0.04
N LEU A 359 4.29 21.60 1.29
CA LEU A 359 5.25 21.20 2.32
C LEU A 359 5.10 19.71 2.69
N SER A 360 3.87 19.20 2.74
CA SER A 360 3.61 17.77 2.94
C SER A 360 4.18 16.92 1.82
N THR A 361 4.09 17.38 0.57
CA THR A 361 4.66 16.66 -0.58
C THR A 361 6.19 16.66 -0.55
N ILE A 362 6.82 17.79 -0.23
CA ILE A 362 8.28 17.88 -0.11
C ILE A 362 8.75 16.97 1.03
N LEU A 363 8.10 17.03 2.19
CA LEU A 363 8.46 16.20 3.32
C LEU A 363 8.33 14.71 3.00
N LEU A 364 7.24 14.29 2.35
CA LEU A 364 7.06 12.89 1.92
C LEU A 364 8.20 12.42 1.01
N ARG A 365 8.67 13.28 0.07
CA ARG A 365 9.79 12.98 -0.82
C ARG A 365 11.16 12.93 -0.11
N THR A 366 11.27 13.48 1.09
CA THR A 366 12.48 13.35 1.91
C THR A 366 12.57 12.00 2.62
N MET A 367 11.42 11.35 2.85
CA MET A 367 11.36 10.05 3.55
C MET A 367 12.02 8.95 2.73
N ASN A 368 12.62 7.99 3.43
CA ASN A 368 13.07 6.74 2.83
C ASN A 368 11.88 5.82 2.61
N GLN A 369 12.07 4.75 1.85
CA GLN A 369 11.07 3.70 1.69
C GLN A 369 11.23 2.70 2.85
N ALA A 370 10.11 2.27 3.45
CA ALA A 370 10.12 1.19 4.43
C ALA A 370 10.47 -0.14 3.74
N ARG A 371 11.16 -1.03 4.45
CA ARG A 371 11.60 -2.34 3.94
C ARG A 371 11.57 -3.40 5.03
N TYR A 372 11.69 -4.65 4.66
CA TYR A 372 11.84 -5.74 5.60
C TYR A 372 13.30 -5.95 5.95
N SER A 373 13.58 -6.34 7.20
CA SER A 373 14.94 -6.59 7.70
C SER A 373 14.90 -7.48 8.94
N THR A 374 15.93 -8.27 9.13
CA THR A 374 16.17 -9.00 10.39
C THR A 374 16.80 -8.12 11.46
N ASN A 375 17.36 -6.97 11.09
CA ASN A 375 17.91 -5.99 12.01
C ASN A 375 16.86 -4.91 12.31
N ASN A 376 16.41 -4.84 13.57
CA ASN A 376 15.46 -3.82 14.00
C ASN A 376 16.16 -2.48 14.25
N ILE A 377 15.77 -1.47 13.50
CA ILE A 377 16.17 -0.07 13.70
C ILE A 377 14.98 0.84 14.02
N GLY A 378 13.79 0.25 14.22
CA GLY A 378 12.53 0.97 14.39
C GLY A 378 11.90 1.43 13.09
N HIS A 379 10.79 2.14 13.21
CA HIS A 379 10.04 2.67 12.07
C HIS A 379 9.82 4.18 12.25
N PHE A 380 10.67 4.98 11.60
CA PHE A 380 10.72 6.44 11.77
C PHE A 380 9.36 7.11 11.57
N ALA A 381 8.69 6.87 10.44
CA ALA A 381 7.41 7.53 10.15
C ALA A 381 6.29 7.17 11.15
N LEU A 382 6.29 5.96 11.71
CA LEU A 382 5.33 5.55 12.75
C LEU A 382 5.78 5.97 14.16
N ALA A 383 6.98 6.52 14.30
CA ALA A 383 7.60 6.86 15.58
C ALA A 383 7.56 5.69 16.59
N THR A 384 7.81 4.47 16.12
CA THR A 384 7.82 3.26 16.96
C THR A 384 9.18 2.58 16.92
N LYS A 385 9.58 2.00 18.05
CA LYS A 385 10.86 1.28 18.20
C LYS A 385 10.79 -0.14 17.65
N TYR A 386 9.61 -0.73 17.63
CA TYR A 386 9.40 -2.11 17.25
C TYR A 386 8.20 -2.17 16.31
N TYR A 387 8.40 -2.73 15.13
CA TYR A 387 7.31 -2.87 14.18
C TYR A 387 7.56 -4.05 13.23
N THR A 388 6.53 -4.82 13.00
CA THR A 388 6.51 -5.87 12.00
C THR A 388 5.20 -5.84 11.24
N HIS A 389 5.08 -6.64 10.20
CA HIS A 389 3.83 -6.93 9.54
C HIS A 389 3.34 -8.32 9.97
N PHE A 390 2.15 -8.38 10.54
CA PHE A 390 1.52 -9.59 11.06
C PHE A 390 0.09 -9.77 10.52
N THR A 391 -0.55 -8.67 10.14
CA THR A 391 -2.01 -8.60 9.99
C THR A 391 -2.54 -8.95 8.60
N SER A 392 -1.70 -9.36 7.62
CA SER A 392 -2.17 -9.66 6.27
C SER A 392 -1.44 -10.84 5.60
N PRO A 393 -1.47 -12.06 6.18
CA PRO A 393 -0.73 -13.21 5.67
C PRO A 393 -1.33 -13.84 4.40
N ILE A 394 -2.57 -13.52 4.03
CA ILE A 394 -3.17 -13.98 2.76
C ILE A 394 -2.50 -13.29 1.57
N ARG A 395 -2.07 -12.03 1.75
CA ARG A 395 -1.58 -11.18 0.67
C ARG A 395 -0.14 -10.68 0.83
N ARG A 396 0.54 -10.98 1.94
CA ARG A 396 1.95 -10.61 2.15
C ARG A 396 2.74 -11.79 2.72
N TYR A 397 3.79 -12.19 2.04
CA TYR A 397 4.65 -13.29 2.47
C TYR A 397 5.37 -13.03 3.80
N PRO A 398 5.91 -11.82 4.10
CA PRO A 398 6.50 -11.53 5.41
C PRO A 398 5.55 -11.76 6.58
N ASP A 399 4.26 -11.46 6.44
CA ASP A 399 3.25 -11.75 7.47
C ASP A 399 3.10 -13.26 7.69
N LEU A 400 3.11 -14.05 6.62
CA LEU A 400 3.11 -15.52 6.71
C LEU A 400 4.35 -16.03 7.42
N LEU A 401 5.53 -15.45 7.16
CA LEU A 401 6.76 -15.78 7.89
C LEU A 401 6.62 -15.46 9.38
N VAL A 402 6.06 -14.30 9.73
CA VAL A 402 5.78 -13.92 11.14
C VAL A 402 4.86 -14.93 11.79
N HIS A 403 3.79 -15.36 11.11
CA HIS A 403 2.88 -16.39 11.62
C HIS A 403 3.58 -17.73 11.87
N ARG A 404 4.50 -18.14 10.99
CA ARG A 404 5.33 -19.35 11.23
C ARG A 404 6.22 -19.21 12.44
N MET A 405 6.89 -18.06 12.58
CA MET A 405 7.73 -17.80 13.76
C MET A 405 6.92 -17.78 15.06
N ILE A 406 5.72 -17.17 15.06
CA ILE A 406 4.79 -17.25 16.19
C ILE A 406 4.47 -18.72 16.52
N ARG A 407 4.12 -19.51 15.51
CA ARG A 407 3.80 -20.93 15.70
C ARG A 407 4.99 -21.70 16.26
N THR A 408 6.17 -21.52 15.69
CA THR A 408 7.39 -22.22 16.09
C THR A 408 7.79 -21.85 17.51
N TYR A 409 7.97 -20.56 17.78
CA TYR A 409 8.51 -20.11 19.06
C TYR A 409 7.49 -20.14 20.21
N LEU A 410 6.22 -19.72 19.95
CA LEU A 410 5.23 -19.59 21.02
C LEU A 410 4.35 -20.82 21.15
N PHE A 411 3.79 -21.34 20.03
CA PHE A 411 2.81 -22.42 20.13
C PHE A 411 3.46 -23.80 20.28
N ASN A 412 4.61 -24.01 19.65
CA ASN A 412 5.40 -25.24 19.77
C ASN A 412 6.49 -25.14 20.82
N GLY A 413 6.86 -23.92 21.28
CA GLY A 413 7.92 -23.70 22.25
C GLY A 413 9.33 -24.07 21.73
N ASP A 414 9.51 -24.13 20.41
CA ASP A 414 10.76 -24.56 19.80
C ASP A 414 11.71 -23.36 19.61
N VAL A 415 12.67 -23.27 20.52
CA VAL A 415 13.78 -22.32 20.51
C VAL A 415 15.13 -23.05 20.49
N SER A 416 15.18 -24.27 19.91
CA SER A 416 16.39 -25.06 19.76
C SER A 416 17.43 -24.34 18.89
N ASP A 417 18.72 -24.67 19.13
CA ASP A 417 19.84 -24.11 18.34
C ASP A 417 19.67 -24.41 16.84
N GLU A 418 19.10 -25.55 16.49
CA GLU A 418 18.82 -25.94 15.10
C GLU A 418 17.80 -24.98 14.47
N THR A 419 16.67 -24.74 15.12
CA THR A 419 15.61 -23.82 14.68
C THR A 419 16.11 -22.38 14.60
N ILE A 420 16.84 -21.92 15.61
CA ILE A 420 17.45 -20.58 15.61
C ILE A 420 18.42 -20.42 14.43
N ASN A 421 19.33 -21.37 14.20
CA ASN A 421 20.29 -21.31 13.10
C ASN A 421 19.61 -21.37 11.72
N ASN A 422 18.53 -22.15 11.57
CA ASN A 422 17.74 -22.19 10.33
C ASN A 422 17.18 -20.80 10.02
N PHE A 423 16.51 -20.15 10.96
CA PHE A 423 15.99 -18.81 10.76
C PHE A 423 17.08 -17.75 10.56
N LEU A 424 18.18 -17.80 11.30
CA LEU A 424 19.32 -16.89 11.11
C LEU A 424 19.88 -16.94 9.68
N THR A 425 19.86 -18.13 9.08
CA THR A 425 20.39 -18.34 7.72
C THR A 425 19.42 -17.87 6.64
N ARG A 426 18.12 -18.17 6.81
CA ARG A 426 17.11 -17.97 5.76
C ARG A 426 16.46 -16.57 5.77
N LEU A 427 16.21 -16.01 6.96
CA LEU A 427 15.43 -14.76 7.06
C LEU A 427 16.06 -13.55 6.37
N PRO A 428 17.39 -13.35 6.35
CA PRO A 428 17.96 -12.19 5.65
C PRO A 428 17.60 -12.15 4.16
N GLU A 429 17.74 -13.28 3.44
CA GLU A 429 17.39 -13.39 2.03
C GLU A 429 15.88 -13.22 1.81
N LEU A 430 15.04 -13.83 2.66
CA LEU A 430 13.58 -13.70 2.59
C LEU A 430 13.10 -12.27 2.88
N ALA A 431 13.78 -11.53 3.73
CA ALA A 431 13.46 -10.12 4.00
C ALA A 431 13.82 -9.21 2.81
N GLU A 432 14.98 -9.45 2.19
CA GLU A 432 15.43 -8.71 1.01
C GLU A 432 14.51 -8.97 -0.18
N SER A 433 14.28 -10.24 -0.53
CA SER A 433 13.39 -10.63 -1.64
C SER A 433 11.95 -10.14 -1.44
N SER A 434 11.43 -10.19 -0.22
CA SER A 434 10.10 -9.63 0.11
C SER A 434 10.01 -8.13 -0.18
N SER A 435 11.08 -7.37 0.11
CA SER A 435 11.13 -5.93 -0.18
C SER A 435 11.23 -5.65 -1.69
N GLU A 436 11.97 -6.48 -2.42
CA GLU A 436 12.08 -6.39 -3.88
C GLU A 436 10.74 -6.72 -4.57
N TYR A 437 10.06 -7.78 -4.11
CA TYR A 437 8.78 -8.19 -4.69
C TYR A 437 7.65 -7.21 -4.37
N GLU A 438 7.65 -6.61 -3.16
CA GLU A 438 6.75 -5.50 -2.85
C GLU A 438 6.98 -4.32 -3.81
N LYS A 439 8.23 -3.95 -4.07
CA LYS A 439 8.57 -2.91 -5.04
C LYS A 439 8.10 -3.27 -6.44
N ARG A 440 8.34 -4.50 -6.90
CA ARG A 440 7.85 -5.02 -8.19
C ARG A 440 6.33 -4.89 -8.32
N ALA A 441 5.59 -5.27 -7.27
CA ALA A 441 4.14 -5.16 -7.22
C ALA A 441 3.68 -3.70 -7.34
N VAL A 442 4.23 -2.81 -6.53
CA VAL A 442 3.93 -1.37 -6.55
C VAL A 442 4.25 -0.72 -7.89
N ASP A 443 5.37 -1.08 -8.52
CA ASP A 443 5.76 -0.55 -9.83
C ASP A 443 4.78 -1.03 -10.92
N CYS A 444 4.33 -2.30 -10.86
CA CYS A 444 3.31 -2.84 -11.75
C CYS A 444 1.95 -2.13 -11.57
N GLU A 445 1.48 -1.99 -10.32
CA GLU A 445 0.24 -1.29 -9.99
C GLU A 445 0.25 0.17 -10.48
N ARG A 446 1.36 0.88 -10.27
CA ARG A 446 1.53 2.26 -10.72
C ARG A 446 1.56 2.40 -12.24
N GLU A 447 2.13 1.44 -12.95
CA GLU A 447 2.15 1.46 -14.41
C GLU A 447 0.75 1.23 -14.98
N VAL A 448 0.00 0.26 -14.44
CA VAL A 448 -1.40 0.03 -14.83
C VAL A 448 -2.27 1.24 -14.51
N ASP A 449 -2.14 1.83 -13.32
CA ASP A 449 -2.87 3.04 -12.93
C ASP A 449 -2.60 4.20 -13.91
N ARG A 450 -1.32 4.42 -14.27
CA ARG A 450 -0.90 5.45 -15.23
C ARG A 450 -1.47 5.19 -16.62
N MET A 451 -1.39 3.95 -17.10
CA MET A 451 -1.94 3.53 -18.38
C MET A 451 -3.44 3.82 -18.47
N LYS A 452 -4.19 3.41 -17.45
CA LYS A 452 -5.65 3.61 -17.38
C LYS A 452 -6.02 5.09 -17.22
N LYS A 453 -5.21 5.89 -16.53
CA LYS A 453 -5.38 7.35 -16.46
C LYS A 453 -5.17 8.03 -17.82
N CYS A 454 -4.20 7.57 -18.61
CA CYS A 454 -4.01 8.05 -19.98
C CYS A 454 -5.21 7.68 -20.87
N GLU A 455 -5.71 6.43 -20.79
CA GLU A 455 -6.91 5.99 -21.51
C GLU A 455 -8.12 6.87 -21.15
N TYR A 456 -8.33 7.16 -19.88
CA TYR A 456 -9.38 8.08 -19.44
C TYR A 456 -9.21 9.49 -20.04
N MET A 457 -8.01 10.05 -19.94
CA MET A 457 -7.73 11.43 -20.39
C MET A 457 -7.78 11.61 -21.90
N LEU A 458 -7.60 10.53 -22.68
CA LEU A 458 -7.78 10.57 -24.13
C LEU A 458 -9.18 11.06 -24.54
N LYS A 459 -10.20 10.70 -23.74
CA LYS A 459 -11.60 11.15 -23.96
C LYS A 459 -11.78 12.67 -23.74
N TYR A 460 -10.83 13.33 -23.10
CA TYR A 460 -10.89 14.72 -22.67
C TYR A 460 -9.84 15.63 -23.34
N GLN A 461 -9.28 15.22 -24.49
CA GLN A 461 -8.40 16.09 -25.27
C GLN A 461 -9.07 17.44 -25.54
N GLU A 462 -8.26 18.51 -25.55
CA GLU A 462 -8.68 19.91 -25.71
C GLU A 462 -9.56 20.48 -24.58
N GLN A 463 -9.99 19.68 -23.60
CA GLN A 463 -10.76 20.15 -22.46
C GLN A 463 -9.89 20.80 -21.38
N THR A 464 -10.51 21.61 -20.54
CA THR A 464 -9.82 22.40 -19.51
C THR A 464 -10.13 21.91 -18.11
N PHE A 465 -9.10 21.87 -17.26
CA PHE A 465 -9.20 21.40 -15.88
C PHE A 465 -8.50 22.36 -14.92
N ARG A 466 -8.93 22.34 -13.65
CA ARG A 466 -8.19 22.92 -12.54
C ARG A 466 -7.18 21.91 -12.05
N GLY A 467 -6.02 22.40 -11.68
CA GLY A 467 -4.96 21.58 -11.11
C GLY A 467 -4.01 22.38 -10.24
N ILE A 468 -3.11 21.66 -9.61
CA ILE A 468 -2.09 22.19 -8.71
C ILE A 468 -0.73 21.71 -9.22
N ILE A 469 0.27 22.58 -9.21
CA ILE A 469 1.64 22.18 -9.55
C ILE A 469 2.15 21.21 -8.47
N SER A 470 2.32 19.95 -8.84
CA SER A 470 2.76 18.86 -7.96
C SER A 470 4.27 18.66 -7.95
N SER A 471 4.97 19.13 -9.00
CA SER A 471 6.42 19.08 -9.08
C SER A 471 6.97 20.14 -10.04
N VAL A 472 8.17 20.62 -9.75
CA VAL A 472 8.91 21.54 -10.61
C VAL A 472 10.27 20.94 -10.93
N THR A 473 10.62 20.85 -12.21
CA THR A 473 11.86 20.25 -12.72
C THR A 473 12.53 21.19 -13.71
N ASN A 474 13.75 20.86 -14.14
CA ASN A 474 14.47 21.63 -15.15
C ASN A 474 13.84 21.52 -16.56
N PHE A 475 13.01 20.51 -16.82
CA PHE A 475 12.35 20.30 -18.11
C PHE A 475 10.87 20.71 -18.12
N GLY A 476 10.29 21.09 -16.96
CA GLY A 476 8.91 21.54 -16.91
C GLY A 476 8.27 21.43 -15.53
N VAL A 477 6.95 21.57 -15.50
CA VAL A 477 6.14 21.45 -14.29
C VAL A 477 5.14 20.30 -14.44
N PHE A 478 5.05 19.45 -13.40
CA PHE A 478 3.99 18.47 -13.30
C PHE A 478 2.78 19.08 -12.61
N ILE A 479 1.61 18.74 -13.08
CA ILE A 479 0.34 19.27 -12.59
C ILE A 479 -0.57 18.11 -12.26
N THR A 480 -1.10 18.09 -11.04
CA THR A 480 -2.11 17.13 -10.59
C THR A 480 -3.48 17.78 -10.66
N LEU A 481 -4.43 17.14 -11.33
CA LEU A 481 -5.81 17.60 -11.46
C LEU A 481 -6.59 17.41 -10.15
N GLU A 482 -7.36 18.42 -9.71
CA GLU A 482 -8.02 18.43 -8.39
C GLU A 482 -9.03 17.30 -8.19
N ARG A 483 -9.82 16.95 -9.23
CA ARG A 483 -10.93 15.99 -9.09
C ARG A 483 -10.57 14.54 -9.29
N SER A 484 -9.47 14.25 -9.95
CA SER A 484 -9.09 12.90 -10.36
C SER A 484 -7.72 12.47 -9.88
N ASN A 485 -6.94 13.41 -9.33
CA ASN A 485 -5.54 13.19 -8.95
C ASN A 485 -4.68 12.65 -10.12
N ILE A 486 -5.08 12.98 -11.35
CA ILE A 486 -4.32 12.65 -12.56
C ILE A 486 -3.17 13.64 -12.69
N GLU A 487 -1.97 13.13 -12.95
CA GLU A 487 -0.79 13.96 -13.17
C GLU A 487 -0.43 14.04 -14.66
N GLY A 488 -0.02 15.22 -15.11
CA GLY A 488 0.50 15.44 -16.45
C GLY A 488 1.57 16.52 -16.46
N LEU A 489 2.33 16.60 -17.56
CA LEU A 489 3.47 17.47 -17.72
C LEU A 489 3.12 18.72 -18.56
N VAL A 490 3.56 19.87 -18.11
CA VAL A 490 3.75 21.04 -18.97
C VAL A 490 5.24 21.19 -19.23
N HIS A 491 5.68 20.73 -20.39
CA HIS A 491 7.10 20.80 -20.76
C HIS A 491 7.52 22.28 -20.94
N ILE A 492 8.73 22.63 -20.48
CA ILE A 492 9.26 24.01 -20.52
C ILE A 492 9.24 24.61 -21.93
N LYS A 493 9.43 23.79 -22.98
CA LYS A 493 9.34 24.23 -24.37
C LYS A 493 7.93 24.63 -24.82
N ALA A 494 6.89 24.15 -24.14
CA ALA A 494 5.49 24.52 -24.39
C ALA A 494 5.08 25.82 -23.70
N MET A 495 5.93 26.35 -22.80
CA MET A 495 5.73 27.61 -22.08
C MET A 495 6.23 28.79 -22.91
N ASN A 496 5.46 29.21 -23.93
CA ASN A 496 5.90 30.18 -24.96
C ASN A 496 5.87 31.64 -24.52
N ASP A 497 5.45 31.92 -23.26
CA ASP A 497 5.26 33.28 -22.78
C ASP A 497 6.53 33.94 -22.23
N ASP A 498 7.56 33.14 -21.90
CA ASP A 498 8.88 33.58 -21.45
C ASP A 498 9.94 32.49 -21.60
N TYR A 499 11.21 32.78 -21.32
CA TYR A 499 12.28 31.80 -21.15
C TYR A 499 12.44 31.47 -19.67
N TYR A 500 12.22 30.22 -19.30
CA TYR A 500 12.26 29.77 -17.92
C TYR A 500 13.59 29.12 -17.56
N THR A 501 14.07 29.41 -16.35
CA THR A 501 15.27 28.84 -15.75
C THR A 501 14.88 28.14 -14.45
N TYR A 502 15.37 26.94 -14.24
CA TYR A 502 15.13 26.18 -13.01
C TYR A 502 16.07 26.61 -11.88
N ASP A 503 15.52 27.01 -10.76
CA ASP A 503 16.24 27.22 -9.51
C ASP A 503 16.09 25.95 -8.66
N GLN A 504 17.17 25.15 -8.63
CA GLN A 504 17.18 23.87 -7.91
C GLN A 504 17.06 24.05 -6.40
N LYS A 505 17.62 25.13 -5.83
CA LYS A 505 17.59 25.39 -4.39
C LYS A 505 16.18 25.64 -3.89
N ASN A 506 15.42 26.43 -4.63
CA ASN A 506 14.06 26.82 -4.28
C ASN A 506 12.99 25.95 -4.96
N MET A 507 13.38 25.01 -5.84
CA MET A 507 12.49 24.16 -6.65
C MET A 507 11.44 24.95 -7.41
N VAL A 508 11.85 25.98 -8.15
CA VAL A 508 10.96 26.87 -8.92
C VAL A 508 11.46 27.06 -10.35
N LEU A 509 10.54 27.33 -11.29
CA LEU A 509 10.86 27.86 -12.61
C LEU A 509 10.66 29.38 -12.61
N ILE A 510 11.68 30.11 -13.02
CA ILE A 510 11.69 31.59 -13.05
C ILE A 510 11.81 32.09 -14.49
N GLY A 511 10.83 32.85 -14.93
CA GLY A 511 10.84 33.54 -16.22
C GLY A 511 11.89 34.67 -16.26
N ARG A 512 12.69 34.71 -17.32
CA ARG A 512 13.79 35.68 -17.45
C ARG A 512 13.27 37.10 -17.65
N ARG A 513 12.24 37.29 -18.49
CA ARG A 513 11.70 38.61 -18.86
C ARG A 513 10.59 39.06 -17.92
N LYS A 514 9.53 38.27 -17.80
CA LYS A 514 8.33 38.61 -17.02
C LYS A 514 8.47 38.35 -15.53
N LYS A 515 9.57 37.71 -15.10
CA LYS A 515 9.82 37.32 -13.70
C LYS A 515 8.73 36.47 -13.10
N LYS A 516 7.90 35.82 -13.95
CA LYS A 516 6.86 34.92 -13.51
C LYS A 516 7.51 33.68 -12.91
N ILE A 517 6.99 33.23 -11.79
CA ILE A 517 7.54 32.12 -11.03
C ILE A 517 6.47 31.04 -10.93
N TYR A 518 6.82 29.82 -11.28
CA TYR A 518 6.01 28.63 -11.03
C TYR A 518 6.59 27.86 -9.87
N ARG A 519 5.76 27.60 -8.86
CA ARG A 519 6.12 26.91 -7.63
C ARG A 519 5.26 25.67 -7.43
N LEU A 520 5.78 24.72 -6.72
CA LEU A 520 4.99 23.61 -6.20
C LEU A 520 3.86 24.19 -5.35
N GLY A 521 2.63 23.69 -5.55
CA GLY A 521 1.43 24.13 -4.88
C GLY A 521 0.64 25.24 -5.60
N ASP A 522 1.23 25.96 -6.58
CA ASP A 522 0.50 27.00 -7.33
C ASP A 522 -0.74 26.41 -8.05
N GLU A 523 -1.87 27.14 -8.00
CA GLU A 523 -3.08 26.79 -8.71
C GLU A 523 -2.97 27.15 -10.20
N VAL A 524 -3.43 26.24 -11.06
CA VAL A 524 -3.41 26.44 -12.50
C VAL A 524 -4.73 25.99 -13.14
N ILE A 525 -5.05 26.60 -14.28
CA ILE A 525 -6.03 26.06 -15.23
C ILE A 525 -5.22 25.56 -16.42
N VAL A 526 -5.39 24.31 -16.74
CA VAL A 526 -4.69 23.63 -17.83
C VAL A 526 -5.66 23.10 -18.87
N LYS A 527 -5.19 23.00 -20.10
CA LYS A 527 -5.85 22.27 -21.18
C LYS A 527 -5.07 21.00 -21.47
N VAL A 528 -5.77 19.89 -21.73
CA VAL A 528 -5.16 18.66 -22.20
C VAL A 528 -4.68 18.88 -23.62
N ALA A 529 -3.37 18.92 -23.82
CA ALA A 529 -2.76 19.23 -25.13
C ALA A 529 -2.53 17.96 -25.94
N ASN A 530 -2.06 16.90 -25.30
CA ASN A 530 -1.80 15.61 -25.93
C ASN A 530 -1.91 14.48 -24.91
N VAL A 531 -2.25 13.28 -25.36
CA VAL A 531 -2.20 12.05 -24.55
C VAL A 531 -1.51 10.99 -25.39
N ASP A 532 -0.37 10.50 -24.91
CA ASP A 532 0.41 9.44 -25.52
C ASP A 532 0.16 8.13 -24.77
N LEU A 533 -0.62 7.23 -25.36
CA LEU A 533 -0.94 5.93 -24.76
C LEU A 533 0.27 4.98 -24.74
N GLU A 534 1.16 5.09 -25.71
CA GLU A 534 2.32 4.19 -25.83
C GLU A 534 3.36 4.51 -24.75
N ASN A 535 3.65 5.80 -24.54
CA ASN A 535 4.58 6.26 -23.51
C ASN A 535 3.89 6.52 -22.16
N GLN A 536 2.56 6.41 -22.09
CA GLN A 536 1.74 6.68 -20.90
C GLN A 536 1.98 8.09 -20.36
N GLU A 537 1.98 9.10 -21.23
CA GLU A 537 2.24 10.48 -20.93
C GLU A 537 1.04 11.36 -21.25
N ILE A 538 0.78 12.35 -20.38
CA ILE A 538 -0.25 13.36 -20.54
C ILE A 538 0.43 14.72 -20.57
N ASP A 539 0.28 15.43 -21.70
CA ASP A 539 0.78 16.79 -21.87
C ASP A 539 -0.31 17.80 -21.60
N PHE A 540 -0.01 18.76 -20.74
CA PHE A 540 -0.88 19.89 -20.45
C PHE A 540 -0.32 21.18 -21.03
N LYS A 541 -1.22 22.15 -21.27
CA LYS A 541 -0.88 23.54 -21.55
C LYS A 541 -1.51 24.45 -20.50
N ILE A 542 -0.71 25.26 -19.83
CA ILE A 542 -1.20 26.24 -18.84
C ILE A 542 -1.95 27.35 -19.57
N LEU A 543 -3.20 27.58 -19.18
CA LEU A 543 -4.03 28.71 -19.63
C LEU A 543 -4.05 29.85 -18.62
N LYS A 544 -4.13 29.51 -17.32
CA LYS A 544 -4.09 30.48 -16.21
C LYS A 544 -3.20 29.97 -15.10
N HIS A 545 -2.54 30.87 -14.42
CA HIS A 545 -1.69 30.59 -13.26
C HIS A 545 -2.00 31.59 -12.15
N LYS A 546 -2.19 31.07 -10.94
CA LYS A 546 -2.38 31.85 -9.72
C LYS A 546 -1.36 31.36 -8.71
N SER A 547 -0.42 32.25 -8.37
CA SER A 547 0.58 31.94 -7.34
C SER A 547 -0.08 31.87 -5.96
N LEU A 548 0.22 30.83 -5.19
CA LEU A 548 -0.20 30.68 -3.79
C LEU A 548 0.45 31.74 -2.89
N ILE A 549 1.66 32.18 -3.25
CA ILE A 549 2.40 33.19 -2.53
C ILE A 549 2.35 34.46 -3.38
N SER A 550 1.31 35.28 -3.15
CA SER A 550 1.34 36.66 -3.69
C SER A 550 2.53 37.38 -3.10
N GLY A 551 3.48 37.75 -3.96
CA GLY A 551 4.70 38.44 -3.54
C GLY A 551 4.37 39.66 -2.65
N LYS A 552 4.95 39.66 -1.46
CA LYS A 552 5.25 40.89 -0.73
C LYS A 552 6.63 41.38 -1.15
#